data_9d683fcd0ce7cc4c986ba96956072a1f
#
_entry.id   9d683fcd0ce7cc4c986ba96956072a1f
#
_cell.length_a   1.000
_cell.length_b   1.000
_cell.length_c   1.000
_cell.angle_alpha   90.00
_cell.angle_beta   90.00
_cell.angle_gamma   90.00
#
_symmetry.space_group_name_H-M   'P 1'
#
loop_
_entity.id
_entity.type
_entity.pdbx_description
1 polymer ?
#
loop_
_entity_poly.entity_id
_entity_poly.type
_entity_poly.pdbx_seq_one_letter_code
_entity_poly.pdbx_strand_id
1 'polypeptide(L)'
;MTVAPHSFDADEFHDSAEPHASAEPASPAAVLKDIRFSYDRGTSWALDGVSLTVHAGERLCLVGPNGSGKSTLARLIAGLTAPDGGEVTLLGQRVYAAGPNADAYRAARHGIGMVFQNPEDQLVTTVLEDDVAFGPENLGLERELIGERIVDSLQAVGLANLRQSDPTRMSGGQQQRASIAGMLAMNPAMLVLDEPTAMLDESARAEVMRILDDLQARGTTIVHVTHHPDETVHADRIVHMEAGRIIGITATVDNRPPLAEAVSQSETEGSIGTEAAPSRPTNDSPRQREREDGSELPLLSDGIGDMTNPIIRVSHLTYRYPSAKRAVIDDLSFTIARGETVALMGVNGSGKSTLVRMLCALTAPTAGSIEVAGVPWPRPASAVATCARSRRIASN
;
A
#
# COMPACT_ATOMS: atom_id res chain seq x y z
N MET A 1 -49.15 65.35 -19.79
CA MET A 1 -47.68 65.30 -19.82
C MET A 1 -47.28 63.97 -20.36
N THR A 2 -46.90 64.02 -21.65
CA THR A 2 -46.64 62.87 -22.49
C THR A 2 -45.16 62.54 -22.41
N VAL A 3 -44.80 61.30 -22.07
CA VAL A 3 -43.41 60.84 -22.14
C VAL A 3 -43.29 59.86 -23.30
N ALA A 4 -42.44 60.24 -24.25
CA ALA A 4 -42.14 59.44 -25.43
C ALA A 4 -41.25 58.22 -25.15
N PRO A 5 -41.31 57.17 -25.94
CA PRO A 5 -40.48 55.97 -25.79
C PRO A 5 -39.09 56.19 -26.42
N HIS A 6 -38.04 55.82 -25.72
CA HIS A 6 -36.68 55.74 -26.26
C HIS A 6 -36.50 54.43 -27.04
N SER A 7 -36.06 54.61 -28.30
CA SER A 7 -35.62 53.57 -29.22
C SER A 7 -34.36 52.91 -28.73
N PHE A 8 -34.35 51.53 -28.69
CA PHE A 8 -33.17 50.72 -28.53
C PHE A 8 -32.46 50.62 -29.91
N ASP A 9 -31.26 51.16 -30.00
CA ASP A 9 -30.33 50.89 -31.10
C ASP A 9 -29.66 49.53 -30.83
N ALA A 10 -29.90 48.61 -31.78
CA ALA A 10 -29.18 47.34 -31.90
C ALA A 10 -28.02 47.57 -32.89
N ASP A 11 -26.82 47.78 -32.35
CA ASP A 11 -25.54 47.53 -33.07
C ASP A 11 -24.41 47.87 -32.12
N GLU A 12 -23.83 46.83 -31.49
CA GLU A 12 -22.44 46.73 -31.04
C GLU A 12 -22.22 45.41 -30.32
N PHE A 13 -22.37 44.28 -31.04
CA PHE A 13 -21.68 43.07 -30.66
C PHE A 13 -20.28 43.10 -31.28
N HIS A 14 -19.33 43.71 -30.58
CA HIS A 14 -17.93 43.48 -30.82
C HIS A 14 -17.57 42.14 -30.21
N ASP A 15 -17.44 41.17 -31.11
CA ASP A 15 -16.78 39.89 -30.91
C ASP A 15 -15.30 40.15 -30.58
N SER A 16 -14.95 40.20 -29.29
CA SER A 16 -13.59 40.11 -28.79
C SER A 16 -13.52 38.86 -27.92
N ALA A 17 -13.49 37.71 -28.58
CA ALA A 17 -12.98 36.49 -27.99
C ALA A 17 -11.48 36.71 -27.71
N GLU A 18 -11.17 37.19 -26.52
CA GLU A 18 -9.82 37.08 -26.00
C GLU A 18 -9.48 35.60 -25.87
N PRO A 19 -8.29 35.16 -26.37
CA PRO A 19 -7.85 33.80 -26.21
C PRO A 19 -7.73 33.52 -24.71
N HIS A 20 -8.43 32.47 -24.24
CA HIS A 20 -8.32 31.97 -22.90
C HIS A 20 -6.85 31.94 -22.46
N ALA A 21 -6.56 32.73 -21.43
CA ALA A 21 -5.27 32.73 -20.76
C ALA A 21 -4.85 31.30 -20.53
N SER A 22 -3.71 30.91 -21.08
CA SER A 22 -3.02 29.68 -20.80
C SER A 22 -2.92 29.53 -19.28
N ALA A 23 -3.57 28.50 -18.72
CA ALA A 23 -3.48 28.19 -17.31
C ALA A 23 -1.98 28.16 -16.95
N GLU A 24 -1.56 28.99 -16.00
CA GLU A 24 -0.20 28.94 -15.49
C GLU A 24 0.09 27.49 -15.07
N PRO A 25 1.25 26.94 -15.44
CA PRO A 25 1.57 25.56 -15.07
C PRO A 25 1.50 25.45 -13.54
N ALA A 26 0.67 24.55 -13.03
CA ALA A 26 0.49 24.33 -11.61
C ALA A 26 1.87 24.21 -10.93
N SER A 27 2.06 24.93 -9.83
CA SER A 27 3.34 24.92 -9.09
C SER A 27 3.73 23.50 -8.73
N PRO A 28 5.00 23.10 -8.92
CA PRO A 28 5.43 21.72 -8.64
C PRO A 28 5.24 21.37 -7.15
N ALA A 29 4.82 20.13 -6.88
CA ALA A 29 4.66 19.61 -5.52
C ALA A 29 6.01 19.39 -4.83
N ALA A 30 7.04 18.96 -5.58
CA ALA A 30 8.41 18.87 -5.08
C ALA A 30 9.42 19.20 -6.17
N VAL A 31 10.51 19.89 -5.79
CA VAL A 31 11.66 20.17 -6.66
C VAL A 31 12.93 19.82 -5.91
N LEU A 32 13.69 18.89 -6.46
CA LEU A 32 14.98 18.45 -5.97
C LEU A 32 16.04 18.78 -7.02
N LYS A 33 17.17 19.39 -6.58
CA LYS A 33 18.27 19.77 -7.47
C LYS A 33 19.59 19.30 -6.91
N ASP A 34 20.31 18.47 -7.67
CA ASP A 34 21.64 17.94 -7.36
C ASP A 34 21.75 17.34 -5.94
N ILE A 35 20.76 16.54 -5.56
CA ILE A 35 20.65 15.98 -4.23
C ILE A 35 21.71 14.91 -4.00
N ARG A 36 22.44 15.07 -2.89
CA ARG A 36 23.34 14.05 -2.34
C ARG A 36 22.92 13.69 -0.93
N PHE A 37 22.95 12.40 -0.64
CA PHE A 37 22.65 11.89 0.70
C PHE A 37 23.44 10.63 1.02
N SER A 38 23.98 10.56 2.23
CA SER A 38 24.77 9.46 2.75
C SER A 38 24.35 9.11 4.17
N TYR A 39 24.21 7.82 4.48
CA TYR A 39 23.97 7.34 5.85
C TYR A 39 25.24 7.24 6.68
N ASP A 40 26.41 7.21 6.04
CA ASP A 40 27.74 6.95 6.64
C ASP A 40 28.70 8.15 6.51
N ARG A 41 28.14 9.38 6.48
CA ARG A 41 28.89 10.65 6.42
C ARG A 41 29.79 10.76 5.19
N GLY A 42 29.31 10.28 4.05
CA GLY A 42 29.99 10.46 2.77
C GLY A 42 30.94 9.32 2.37
N THR A 43 30.96 8.22 3.11
CA THR A 43 31.74 7.02 2.71
C THR A 43 31.06 6.32 1.52
N SER A 44 29.73 6.25 1.53
CA SER A 44 28.92 5.78 0.40
C SER A 44 27.71 6.69 0.18
N TRP A 45 27.33 6.89 -1.08
CA TRP A 45 26.19 7.74 -1.43
C TRP A 45 24.95 6.90 -1.68
N ALA A 46 23.92 7.10 -0.85
CA ALA A 46 22.60 6.54 -1.08
C ALA A 46 21.83 7.30 -2.17
N LEU A 47 22.12 8.61 -2.32
CA LEU A 47 21.73 9.45 -3.46
C LEU A 47 22.94 10.26 -3.90
N ASP A 48 23.20 10.31 -5.22
CA ASP A 48 24.36 11.00 -5.79
C ASP A 48 23.97 11.82 -7.02
N GLY A 49 23.73 13.12 -6.82
CA GLY A 49 23.40 14.06 -7.88
C GLY A 49 21.97 13.90 -8.44
N VAL A 50 21.00 13.56 -7.60
CA VAL A 50 19.60 13.36 -8.01
C VAL A 50 18.91 14.70 -8.23
N SER A 51 18.38 14.92 -9.45
CA SER A 51 17.51 16.05 -9.77
C SER A 51 16.18 15.54 -10.26
N LEU A 52 15.07 15.99 -9.63
CA LEU A 52 13.70 15.53 -9.92
C LEU A 52 12.70 16.65 -9.61
N THR A 53 11.74 16.81 -10.51
CA THR A 53 10.55 17.64 -10.26
C THR A 53 9.34 16.73 -10.21
N VAL A 54 8.53 16.84 -9.15
CA VAL A 54 7.22 16.19 -9.01
C VAL A 54 6.15 17.24 -9.28
N HIS A 55 5.29 17.00 -10.27
CA HIS A 55 4.21 17.94 -10.62
C HIS A 55 3.01 17.75 -9.70
N ALA A 56 2.25 18.84 -9.46
CA ALA A 56 1.03 18.74 -8.67
C ALA A 56 -0.02 17.88 -9.39
N GLY A 57 -0.66 16.96 -8.64
CA GLY A 57 -1.68 16.05 -9.15
C GLY A 57 -1.14 14.86 -9.97
N GLU A 58 0.19 14.76 -10.23
CA GLU A 58 0.74 13.60 -10.92
C GLU A 58 0.89 12.40 -9.99
N ARG A 59 0.85 11.22 -10.59
CA ARG A 59 1.31 9.97 -9.97
C ARG A 59 2.67 9.59 -10.54
N LEU A 60 3.70 9.73 -9.71
CA LEU A 60 5.08 9.39 -10.02
C LEU A 60 5.43 8.05 -9.40
N CYS A 61 5.87 7.07 -10.21
CA CYS A 61 6.41 5.81 -9.70
C CYS A 61 7.94 5.85 -9.65
N LEU A 62 8.53 5.43 -8.53
CA LEU A 62 9.96 5.22 -8.36
C LEU A 62 10.25 3.72 -8.46
N VAL A 63 11.03 3.29 -9.44
CA VAL A 63 11.36 1.88 -9.69
C VAL A 63 12.88 1.67 -9.76
N GLY A 64 13.33 0.45 -9.50
CA GLY A 64 14.74 0.06 -9.54
C GLY A 64 15.06 -1.05 -8.55
N PRO A 65 16.27 -1.63 -8.60
CA PRO A 65 16.67 -2.71 -7.70
C PRO A 65 16.71 -2.28 -6.23
N ASN A 66 16.74 -3.26 -5.31
CA ASN A 66 16.92 -2.99 -3.89
C ASN A 66 18.27 -2.29 -3.66
N GLY A 67 18.28 -1.31 -2.76
CA GLY A 67 19.47 -0.49 -2.51
C GLY A 67 19.72 0.63 -3.53
N SER A 68 18.86 0.82 -4.55
CA SER A 68 19.05 1.89 -5.55
C SER A 68 18.76 3.31 -5.04
N GLY A 69 18.30 3.48 -3.79
CA GLY A 69 18.03 4.79 -3.19
C GLY A 69 16.56 5.23 -3.22
N LYS A 70 15.60 4.42 -3.70
CA LYS A 70 14.17 4.76 -3.82
C LYS A 70 13.54 5.21 -2.50
N SER A 71 13.66 4.40 -1.44
CA SER A 71 13.10 4.72 -0.11
C SER A 71 13.77 5.95 0.51
N THR A 72 15.07 6.16 0.23
CA THR A 72 15.78 7.37 0.66
C THR A 72 15.24 8.61 -0.04
N LEU A 73 15.02 8.52 -1.37
CA LEU A 73 14.44 9.61 -2.14
C LEU A 73 12.99 9.89 -1.71
N ALA A 74 12.19 8.85 -1.47
CA ALA A 74 10.83 8.96 -0.96
C ALA A 74 10.79 9.69 0.40
N ARG A 75 11.67 9.34 1.35
CA ARG A 75 11.79 10.01 2.65
C ARG A 75 12.22 11.48 2.54
N LEU A 76 13.09 11.82 1.58
CA LEU A 76 13.47 13.20 1.28
C LEU A 76 12.27 14.00 0.73
N ILE A 77 11.51 13.43 -0.20
CA ILE A 77 10.29 14.04 -0.76
C ILE A 77 9.21 14.19 0.32
N ALA A 78 9.11 13.23 1.25
CA ALA A 78 8.20 13.33 2.40
C ALA A 78 8.66 14.34 3.47
N GLY A 79 9.84 14.95 3.31
CA GLY A 79 10.39 15.91 4.28
C GLY A 79 10.83 15.29 5.60
N LEU A 80 11.05 13.95 5.65
CA LEU A 80 11.47 13.23 6.86
C LEU A 80 12.98 13.21 7.04
N THR A 81 13.73 13.45 5.96
CA THR A 81 15.19 13.43 5.96
C THR A 81 15.70 14.65 5.19
N ALA A 82 16.72 15.33 5.71
CA ALA A 82 17.41 16.40 5.00
C ALA A 82 18.58 15.82 4.20
N PRO A 83 18.88 16.32 2.99
CA PRO A 83 20.06 15.89 2.24
C PRO A 83 21.36 16.45 2.82
N ASP A 84 22.50 15.89 2.40
CA ASP A 84 23.84 16.44 2.70
C ASP A 84 24.23 17.55 1.72
N GLY A 85 23.60 17.62 0.53
CA GLY A 85 23.87 18.64 -0.48
C GLY A 85 22.74 18.79 -1.48
N GLY A 86 22.75 19.88 -2.23
CA GLY A 86 21.75 20.24 -3.21
C GLY A 86 20.70 21.23 -2.70
N GLU A 87 19.56 21.29 -3.37
CA GLU A 87 18.41 22.12 -2.98
C GLU A 87 17.11 21.31 -3.00
N VAL A 88 16.23 21.54 -1.99
CA VAL A 88 14.92 20.90 -1.89
C VAL A 88 13.85 21.95 -1.64
N THR A 89 12.82 21.93 -2.49
CA THR A 89 11.56 22.68 -2.30
C THR A 89 10.42 21.69 -2.26
N LEU A 90 9.56 21.76 -1.21
CA LEU A 90 8.40 20.90 -1.01
C LEU A 90 7.17 21.79 -0.83
N LEU A 91 6.11 21.58 -1.62
CA LEU A 91 4.87 22.36 -1.59
C LEU A 91 5.13 23.87 -1.55
N GLY A 92 6.07 24.36 -2.40
CA GLY A 92 6.46 25.77 -2.44
C GLY A 92 7.39 26.22 -1.31
N GLN A 93 7.66 25.42 -0.29
CA GLN A 93 8.58 25.73 0.81
C GLN A 93 10.00 25.30 0.47
N ARG A 94 10.97 26.23 0.48
CA ARG A 94 12.39 25.91 0.30
C ARG A 94 12.94 25.32 1.61
N VAL A 95 12.87 24.00 1.73
CA VAL A 95 13.20 23.27 2.98
C VAL A 95 14.70 23.06 3.17
N TYR A 96 15.47 23.01 2.07
CA TYR A 96 16.92 22.86 2.09
C TYR A 96 17.59 23.64 0.94
N ALA A 97 18.68 24.37 1.26
CA ALA A 97 19.54 25.03 0.27
C ALA A 97 21.01 25.03 0.70
N ALA A 98 21.41 25.81 1.72
CA ALA A 98 22.74 25.79 2.33
C ALA A 98 22.72 25.06 3.70
N GLY A 99 21.60 24.40 4.01
CA GLY A 99 21.32 23.70 5.24
C GLY A 99 19.80 23.55 5.44
N PRO A 100 19.36 22.74 6.41
CA PRO A 100 17.95 22.49 6.66
C PRO A 100 17.26 23.72 7.28
N ASN A 101 16.08 24.06 6.77
CA ASN A 101 15.17 25.07 7.35
C ASN A 101 14.07 24.35 8.12
N ALA A 102 14.15 24.31 9.45
CA ALA A 102 13.22 23.55 10.29
C ALA A 102 11.77 24.03 10.18
N ASP A 103 11.53 25.33 10.04
CA ASP A 103 10.18 25.91 9.94
C ASP A 103 9.56 25.60 8.56
N ALA A 104 10.34 25.70 7.49
CA ALA A 104 9.93 25.31 6.16
C ALA A 104 9.61 23.80 6.08
N TYR A 105 10.41 22.94 6.71
CA TYR A 105 10.12 21.51 6.82
C TYR A 105 8.83 21.24 7.59
N ARG A 106 8.59 21.96 8.70
CA ARG A 106 7.34 21.82 9.46
C ARG A 106 6.14 22.22 8.63
N ALA A 107 6.20 23.37 7.96
CA ALA A 107 5.14 23.86 7.10
C ALA A 107 4.84 22.90 5.95
N ALA A 108 5.86 22.38 5.25
CA ALA A 108 5.69 21.44 4.16
C ALA A 108 5.07 20.11 4.62
N ARG A 109 5.51 19.56 5.76
CA ARG A 109 5.01 18.28 6.31
C ARG A 109 3.53 18.29 6.69
N HIS A 110 2.93 19.45 6.94
CA HIS A 110 1.48 19.54 7.16
C HIS A 110 0.67 19.13 5.93
N GLY A 111 1.23 19.31 4.73
CA GLY A 111 0.59 18.94 3.47
C GLY A 111 1.12 17.66 2.83
N ILE A 112 1.99 16.89 3.51
CA ILE A 112 2.59 15.67 2.96
C ILE A 112 2.29 14.50 3.89
N GLY A 113 1.66 13.44 3.36
CA GLY A 113 1.50 12.15 4.03
C GLY A 113 2.58 11.17 3.60
N MET A 114 3.07 10.33 4.52
CA MET A 114 3.98 9.22 4.22
C MET A 114 3.39 7.90 4.72
N VAL A 115 3.31 6.92 3.81
CA VAL A 115 2.92 5.54 4.14
C VAL A 115 4.14 4.65 4.02
N PHE A 116 4.49 3.95 5.08
CA PHE A 116 5.65 3.07 5.14
C PHE A 116 5.32 1.67 4.62
N GLN A 117 6.35 0.92 4.27
CA GLN A 117 6.26 -0.46 3.79
C GLN A 117 5.57 -1.38 4.81
N ASN A 118 5.88 -1.21 6.09
CA ASN A 118 5.33 -1.96 7.21
C ASN A 118 4.23 -1.12 7.90
N PRO A 119 2.95 -1.46 7.78
CA PRO A 119 1.88 -0.73 8.46
C PRO A 119 1.98 -0.82 10.00
N GLU A 120 2.52 -1.92 10.54
CA GLU A 120 2.70 -2.12 11.99
C GLU A 120 3.63 -1.05 12.61
N ASP A 121 4.58 -0.51 11.85
CA ASP A 121 5.50 0.54 12.31
C ASP A 121 4.83 1.92 12.37
N GLN A 122 3.64 2.06 11.77
CA GLN A 122 2.91 3.32 11.64
C GLN A 122 1.69 3.40 12.57
N LEU A 123 1.04 2.26 12.85
CA LEU A 123 -0.13 2.18 13.71
C LEU A 123 0.29 2.21 15.19
N VAL A 124 -0.20 3.21 15.94
CA VAL A 124 0.27 3.51 17.31
C VAL A 124 -0.77 3.26 18.39
N THR A 125 -2.06 3.18 18.02
CA THR A 125 -3.17 3.05 18.99
C THR A 125 -3.82 1.66 18.92
N THR A 126 -4.65 1.35 19.90
CA THR A 126 -5.43 0.10 19.99
C THR A 126 -6.86 0.22 19.46
N VAL A 127 -7.25 1.41 18.99
CA VAL A 127 -8.54 1.68 18.35
C VAL A 127 -8.29 2.40 17.04
N LEU A 128 -8.82 1.89 15.94
CA LEU A 128 -8.58 2.43 14.60
C LEU A 128 -8.98 3.91 14.48
N GLU A 129 -10.09 4.30 15.09
CA GLU A 129 -10.56 5.68 15.12
C GLU A 129 -9.55 6.63 15.74
N ASP A 130 -8.99 6.24 16.88
CA ASP A 130 -7.99 7.03 17.61
C ASP A 130 -6.68 7.13 16.80
N ASP A 131 -6.34 6.07 16.06
CA ASP A 131 -5.16 6.06 15.20
C ASP A 131 -5.32 7.04 14.03
N VAL A 132 -6.49 7.05 13.39
CA VAL A 132 -6.81 8.00 12.30
C VAL A 132 -6.92 9.42 12.79
N ALA A 133 -7.39 9.65 14.05
CA ALA A 133 -7.47 10.96 14.68
C ALA A 133 -6.08 11.57 14.97
N PHE A 134 -5.06 10.74 15.19
CA PHE A 134 -3.75 11.17 15.68
C PHE A 134 -3.09 12.27 14.84
N GLY A 135 -3.16 12.15 13.50
CA GLY A 135 -2.63 13.16 12.59
C GLY A 135 -3.37 14.52 12.70
N PRO A 136 -4.68 14.55 12.50
CA PRO A 136 -5.51 15.73 12.64
C PRO A 136 -5.40 16.43 14.02
N GLU A 137 -5.32 15.65 15.11
CA GLU A 137 -5.10 16.18 16.47
C GLU A 137 -3.75 16.90 16.58
N ASN A 138 -2.69 16.32 16.04
CA ASN A 138 -1.37 16.94 16.02
C ASN A 138 -1.30 18.20 15.15
N LEU A 139 -2.19 18.33 14.16
CA LEU A 139 -2.37 19.56 13.38
C LEU A 139 -3.17 20.62 14.14
N GLY A 140 -3.76 20.27 15.30
CA GLY A 140 -4.57 21.19 16.12
C GLY A 140 -5.90 21.54 15.47
N LEU A 141 -6.51 20.63 14.71
CA LEU A 141 -7.80 20.85 14.07
C LEU A 141 -8.95 20.84 15.10
N GLU A 142 -10.03 21.54 14.79
CA GLU A 142 -11.25 21.53 15.58
C GLU A 142 -11.87 20.11 15.63
N ARG A 143 -12.45 19.77 16.79
CA ARG A 143 -12.95 18.43 17.07
C ARG A 143 -14.01 17.94 16.08
N GLU A 144 -14.90 18.82 15.65
CA GLU A 144 -15.94 18.52 14.66
C GLU A 144 -15.32 18.13 13.32
N LEU A 145 -14.33 18.91 12.86
CA LEU A 145 -13.60 18.64 11.62
C LEU A 145 -12.79 17.33 11.70
N ILE A 146 -12.20 17.02 12.87
CA ILE A 146 -11.51 15.74 13.08
C ILE A 146 -12.50 14.58 12.89
N GLY A 147 -13.69 14.68 13.49
CA GLY A 147 -14.73 13.66 13.36
C GLY A 147 -15.16 13.42 11.91
N GLU A 148 -15.37 14.48 11.13
CA GLU A 148 -15.71 14.40 9.71
C GLU A 148 -14.57 13.71 8.91
N ARG A 149 -13.33 14.13 9.10
CA ARG A 149 -12.17 13.56 8.41
C ARG A 149 -11.92 12.08 8.72
N ILE A 150 -12.17 11.64 9.96
CA ILE A 150 -12.10 10.23 10.33
C ILE A 150 -13.12 9.42 9.52
N VAL A 151 -14.37 9.90 9.49
CA VAL A 151 -15.44 9.20 8.75
C VAL A 151 -15.09 9.10 7.27
N ASP A 152 -14.75 10.22 6.65
CA ASP A 152 -14.42 10.29 5.22
C ASP A 152 -13.22 9.42 4.86
N SER A 153 -12.16 9.46 5.69
CA SER A 153 -10.95 8.67 5.46
C SER A 153 -11.20 7.17 5.60
N LEU A 154 -11.95 6.75 6.63
CA LEU A 154 -12.29 5.34 6.82
C LEU A 154 -13.25 4.82 5.73
N GLN A 155 -14.15 5.67 5.23
CA GLN A 155 -15.00 5.34 4.09
C GLN A 155 -14.18 5.18 2.80
N ALA A 156 -13.26 6.11 2.53
CA ALA A 156 -12.41 6.08 1.34
C ALA A 156 -11.59 4.78 1.23
N VAL A 157 -11.16 4.22 2.37
CA VAL A 157 -10.38 2.97 2.40
C VAL A 157 -11.23 1.72 2.69
N GLY A 158 -12.57 1.84 2.79
CA GLY A 158 -13.48 0.71 3.04
C GLY A 158 -13.36 0.10 4.44
N LEU A 159 -12.98 0.88 5.46
CA LEU A 159 -12.83 0.44 6.86
C LEU A 159 -13.84 1.07 7.83
N ALA A 160 -14.88 1.73 7.36
CA ALA A 160 -15.85 2.44 8.20
C ALA A 160 -16.50 1.54 9.27
N ASN A 161 -16.77 0.27 8.94
CA ASN A 161 -17.35 -0.74 9.84
C ASN A 161 -16.35 -1.30 10.86
N LEU A 162 -15.06 -1.00 10.74
CA LEU A 162 -13.98 -1.43 11.63
C LEU A 162 -13.47 -0.29 12.53
N ARG A 163 -14.16 0.85 12.56
CA ARG A 163 -13.78 2.07 13.28
C ARG A 163 -13.35 1.83 14.74
N GLN A 164 -14.05 0.93 15.44
CA GLN A 164 -13.78 0.60 16.85
C GLN A 164 -12.92 -0.67 17.03
N SER A 165 -12.34 -1.17 15.96
CA SER A 165 -11.52 -2.39 16.01
C SER A 165 -10.08 -2.07 16.38
N ASP A 166 -9.40 -3.07 16.94
CA ASP A 166 -7.97 -3.02 17.26
C ASP A 166 -7.14 -3.23 15.98
N PRO A 167 -6.36 -2.22 15.52
CA PRO A 167 -5.56 -2.33 14.30
C PRO A 167 -4.56 -3.50 14.33
N THR A 168 -4.05 -3.88 15.49
CA THR A 168 -3.07 -4.97 15.62
C THR A 168 -3.66 -6.34 15.31
N ARG A 169 -5.00 -6.46 15.28
CA ARG A 169 -5.74 -7.69 14.98
C ARG A 169 -6.29 -7.74 13.57
N MET A 170 -6.03 -6.72 12.77
CA MET A 170 -6.46 -6.64 11.39
C MET A 170 -5.55 -7.48 10.47
N SER A 171 -6.07 -7.84 9.29
CA SER A 171 -5.22 -8.41 8.24
C SER A 171 -4.20 -7.38 7.74
N GLY A 172 -3.07 -7.82 7.16
CA GLY A 172 -2.06 -6.91 6.62
C GLY A 172 -2.63 -5.90 5.61
N GLY A 173 -3.58 -6.32 4.74
CA GLY A 173 -4.26 -5.42 3.83
C GLY A 173 -5.18 -4.40 4.53
N GLN A 174 -5.82 -4.79 5.63
CA GLN A 174 -6.60 -3.84 6.44
C GLN A 174 -5.69 -2.86 7.18
N GLN A 175 -4.57 -3.33 7.73
CA GLN A 175 -3.57 -2.48 8.40
C GLN A 175 -2.97 -1.46 7.43
N GLN A 176 -2.65 -1.88 6.20
CA GLN A 176 -2.14 -0.99 5.16
C GLN A 176 -3.17 0.09 4.80
N ARG A 177 -4.44 -0.28 4.63
CA ARG A 177 -5.52 0.68 4.38
C ARG A 177 -5.77 1.59 5.59
N ALA A 178 -5.60 1.09 6.82
CA ALA A 178 -5.67 1.90 8.03
C ALA A 178 -4.55 2.96 8.07
N SER A 179 -3.31 2.58 7.73
CA SER A 179 -2.20 3.53 7.61
C SER A 179 -2.46 4.60 6.55
N ILE A 180 -3.05 4.23 5.41
CA ILE A 180 -3.47 5.18 4.38
C ILE A 180 -4.56 6.11 4.93
N ALA A 181 -5.58 5.59 5.63
CA ALA A 181 -6.64 6.41 6.22
C ALA A 181 -6.10 7.46 7.20
N GLY A 182 -5.14 7.09 8.06
CA GLY A 182 -4.47 8.03 8.97
C GLY A 182 -3.80 9.19 8.24
N MET A 183 -3.18 8.92 7.09
CA MET A 183 -2.59 9.98 6.26
C MET A 183 -3.67 10.83 5.57
N LEU A 184 -4.74 10.22 5.05
CA LEU A 184 -5.83 10.92 4.39
C LEU A 184 -6.58 11.88 5.32
N ALA A 185 -6.73 11.53 6.59
CA ALA A 185 -7.36 12.38 7.59
C ALA A 185 -6.67 13.74 7.77
N MET A 186 -5.37 13.81 7.47
CA MET A 186 -4.63 15.08 7.42
C MET A 186 -4.95 15.92 6.16
N ASN A 187 -5.65 15.36 5.16
CA ASN A 187 -5.93 15.97 3.86
C ASN A 187 -4.66 16.45 3.13
N PRO A 188 -3.73 15.54 2.83
CA PRO A 188 -2.44 15.90 2.26
C PRO A 188 -2.58 16.32 0.79
N ALA A 189 -1.81 17.34 0.36
CA ALA A 189 -1.65 17.71 -1.04
C ALA A 189 -0.77 16.70 -1.80
N MET A 190 0.13 16.02 -1.07
CA MET A 190 1.02 14.99 -1.62
C MET A 190 1.08 13.77 -0.69
N LEU A 191 0.91 12.58 -1.26
CA LEU A 191 1.03 11.30 -0.58
C LEU A 191 2.23 10.54 -1.13
N VAL A 192 3.18 10.20 -0.25
CA VAL A 192 4.35 9.40 -0.58
C VAL A 192 4.15 8.00 0.00
N LEU A 193 4.34 6.95 -0.81
CA LEU A 193 4.15 5.58 -0.38
C LEU A 193 5.41 4.76 -0.70
N ASP A 194 5.98 4.12 0.32
CA ASP A 194 7.16 3.28 0.19
C ASP A 194 6.76 1.80 0.19
N GLU A 195 6.66 1.20 -0.99
CA GLU A 195 6.26 -0.19 -1.23
C GLU A 195 4.96 -0.61 -0.50
N PRO A 196 3.85 0.15 -0.65
CA PRO A 196 2.65 -0.04 0.19
C PRO A 196 1.94 -1.39 -0.04
N THR A 197 2.32 -2.13 -1.07
CA THR A 197 1.65 -3.38 -1.49
C THR A 197 2.54 -4.61 -1.35
N ALA A 198 3.80 -4.45 -0.93
CA ALA A 198 4.81 -5.51 -0.93
C ALA A 198 4.42 -6.76 -0.10
N MET A 199 3.62 -6.57 0.96
CA MET A 199 3.18 -7.66 1.85
C MET A 199 1.73 -8.09 1.63
N LEU A 200 1.08 -7.61 0.57
CA LEU A 200 -0.33 -7.83 0.30
C LEU A 200 -0.54 -8.96 -0.70
N ASP A 201 -1.63 -9.69 -0.53
CA ASP A 201 -2.13 -10.58 -1.58
C ASP A 201 -2.71 -9.76 -2.75
N GLU A 202 -3.00 -10.42 -3.87
CA GLU A 202 -3.47 -9.77 -5.10
C GLU A 202 -4.75 -8.96 -4.89
N SER A 203 -5.70 -9.48 -4.10
CA SER A 203 -6.96 -8.80 -3.81
C SER A 203 -6.76 -7.51 -3.01
N ALA A 204 -5.97 -7.59 -1.92
CA ALA A 204 -5.67 -6.41 -1.09
C ALA A 204 -4.83 -5.37 -1.86
N ARG A 205 -3.92 -5.82 -2.75
CA ARG A 205 -3.16 -4.94 -3.65
C ARG A 205 -4.10 -4.18 -4.58
N ALA A 206 -5.03 -4.87 -5.25
CA ALA A 206 -5.99 -4.24 -6.15
C ALA A 206 -6.86 -3.19 -5.42
N GLU A 207 -7.24 -3.45 -4.15
CA GLU A 207 -7.97 -2.47 -3.34
C GLU A 207 -7.14 -1.22 -3.05
N VAL A 208 -5.85 -1.37 -2.67
CA VAL A 208 -4.95 -0.23 -2.45
C VAL A 208 -4.75 0.57 -3.73
N MET A 209 -4.52 -0.11 -4.87
CA MET A 209 -4.32 0.56 -6.16
C MET A 209 -5.54 1.39 -6.54
N ARG A 210 -6.76 0.87 -6.37
CA ARG A 210 -8.00 1.60 -6.62
C ARG A 210 -8.15 2.84 -5.72
N ILE A 211 -7.78 2.74 -4.44
CA ILE A 211 -7.77 3.89 -3.52
C ILE A 211 -6.82 4.97 -4.05
N LEU A 212 -5.63 4.59 -4.51
CA LEU A 212 -4.66 5.54 -5.08
C LEU A 212 -5.18 6.19 -6.37
N ASP A 213 -5.90 5.44 -7.23
CA ASP A 213 -6.53 5.99 -8.43
C ASP A 213 -7.61 7.03 -8.07
N ASP A 214 -8.46 6.74 -7.09
CA ASP A 214 -9.48 7.66 -6.60
C ASP A 214 -8.89 8.94 -6.00
N LEU A 215 -7.77 8.82 -5.27
CA LEU A 215 -7.05 9.97 -4.70
C LEU A 215 -6.43 10.86 -5.77
N GLN A 216 -5.78 10.24 -6.76
CA GLN A 216 -5.21 10.97 -7.88
C GLN A 216 -6.31 11.69 -8.69
N ALA A 217 -7.44 11.04 -8.94
CA ALA A 217 -8.59 11.65 -9.62
C ALA A 217 -9.14 12.88 -8.89
N ARG A 218 -8.94 12.98 -7.57
CA ARG A 218 -9.28 14.14 -6.73
C ARG A 218 -8.18 15.20 -6.68
N GLY A 219 -7.07 15.02 -7.41
CA GLY A 219 -5.96 15.97 -7.51
C GLY A 219 -4.85 15.79 -6.49
N THR A 220 -4.85 14.72 -5.68
CA THR A 220 -3.75 14.40 -4.78
C THR A 220 -2.52 13.98 -5.57
N THR A 221 -1.37 14.61 -5.31
CA THR A 221 -0.08 14.20 -5.88
C THR A 221 0.37 12.89 -5.22
N ILE A 222 0.80 11.90 -6.01
CA ILE A 222 1.21 10.59 -5.49
C ILE A 222 2.64 10.29 -5.92
N VAL A 223 3.50 9.99 -4.95
CA VAL A 223 4.84 9.42 -5.18
C VAL A 223 4.82 7.98 -4.66
N HIS A 224 4.93 7.02 -5.55
CA HIS A 224 4.75 5.60 -5.27
C HIS A 224 6.04 4.82 -5.57
N VAL A 225 6.71 4.33 -4.53
CA VAL A 225 7.84 3.41 -4.67
C VAL A 225 7.29 2.00 -4.85
N THR A 226 7.66 1.33 -5.92
CA THR A 226 7.26 -0.05 -6.18
C THR A 226 8.32 -0.83 -6.94
N HIS A 227 8.31 -2.14 -6.78
CA HIS A 227 9.06 -3.08 -7.60
C HIS A 227 8.15 -3.97 -8.47
N HIS A 228 6.82 -3.74 -8.41
CA HIS A 228 5.82 -4.45 -9.20
C HIS A 228 5.54 -3.72 -10.51
N PRO A 229 5.81 -4.32 -11.69
CA PRO A 229 5.56 -3.69 -12.98
C PRO A 229 4.10 -3.30 -13.19
N ASP A 230 3.16 -4.14 -12.72
CA ASP A 230 1.71 -3.93 -12.89
C ASP A 230 1.22 -2.63 -12.22
N GLU A 231 1.88 -2.19 -11.16
CA GLU A 231 1.53 -0.96 -10.45
C GLU A 231 1.98 0.30 -11.19
N THR A 232 2.97 0.18 -12.08
CA THR A 232 3.47 1.31 -12.87
C THR A 232 2.55 1.72 -14.03
N VAL A 233 1.60 0.86 -14.40
CA VAL A 233 0.61 1.13 -15.46
C VAL A 233 -0.26 2.34 -15.12
N HIS A 234 -0.48 2.61 -13.84
CA HIS A 234 -1.28 3.73 -13.33
C HIS A 234 -0.47 5.03 -13.15
N ALA A 235 0.84 5.02 -13.41
CA ALA A 235 1.69 6.19 -13.22
C ALA A 235 1.62 7.13 -14.45
N ASP A 236 1.70 8.43 -14.22
CA ASP A 236 1.92 9.41 -15.29
C ASP A 236 3.39 9.42 -15.73
N ARG A 237 4.29 9.19 -14.76
CA ARG A 237 5.73 9.11 -14.99
C ARG A 237 6.37 8.02 -14.15
N ILE A 238 7.36 7.35 -14.72
CA ILE A 238 8.15 6.32 -14.06
C ILE A 238 9.60 6.80 -14.03
N VAL A 239 10.17 6.88 -12.83
CA VAL A 239 11.58 7.23 -12.58
C VAL A 239 12.36 5.96 -12.29
N HIS A 240 13.33 5.67 -13.13
CA HIS A 240 14.21 4.51 -12.98
C HIS A 240 15.45 4.91 -12.18
N MET A 241 15.69 4.22 -11.07
CA MET A 241 16.82 4.47 -10.18
C MET A 241 17.79 3.30 -10.13
N GLU A 242 19.08 3.62 -10.16
CA GLU A 242 20.16 2.64 -9.97
C GLU A 242 21.34 3.31 -9.25
N ALA A 243 21.91 2.61 -8.26
CA ALA A 243 23.08 3.06 -7.50
C ALA A 243 23.03 4.53 -7.03
N GLY A 244 21.87 4.95 -6.50
CA GLY A 244 21.66 6.31 -5.97
C GLY A 244 21.42 7.39 -7.03
N ARG A 245 21.25 7.02 -8.30
CA ARG A 245 21.06 7.97 -9.42
C ARG A 245 19.79 7.68 -10.19
N ILE A 246 19.24 8.70 -10.85
CA ILE A 246 18.19 8.54 -11.84
C ILE A 246 18.85 8.18 -13.17
N ILE A 247 18.53 7.01 -13.71
CA ILE A 247 19.07 6.53 -15.00
C ILE A 247 18.09 6.76 -16.16
N GLY A 248 16.84 7.06 -15.89
CA GLY A 248 15.84 7.35 -16.90
C GLY A 248 14.51 7.78 -16.30
N ILE A 249 13.74 8.53 -17.08
CA ILE A 249 12.36 8.91 -16.75
C ILE A 249 11.51 8.60 -17.98
N THR A 250 10.47 7.78 -17.80
CA THR A 250 9.51 7.40 -18.82
C THR A 250 8.18 8.06 -18.51
N ALA A 251 7.60 8.81 -19.45
CA ALA A 251 6.20 9.25 -19.36
C ALA A 251 5.31 8.13 -19.91
N THR A 252 4.27 7.77 -19.20
CA THR A 252 3.22 6.89 -19.71
C THR A 252 2.29 7.75 -20.58
N VAL A 253 1.99 7.28 -21.79
CA VAL A 253 1.07 7.99 -22.70
C VAL A 253 -0.31 7.97 -22.07
N ASP A 254 -0.79 9.15 -21.73
CA ASP A 254 -2.07 9.35 -21.03
C ASP A 254 -3.23 8.86 -21.91
N ASN A 255 -3.92 7.82 -21.46
CA ASN A 255 -5.18 7.37 -22.04
C ASN A 255 -6.37 7.76 -21.13
N ARG A 256 -6.18 8.74 -20.24
CA ARG A 256 -7.22 9.26 -19.36
C ARG A 256 -7.97 10.40 -20.01
N PRO A 257 -9.31 10.46 -19.87
CA PRO A 257 -10.07 11.63 -20.27
C PRO A 257 -9.66 12.85 -19.41
N PRO A 258 -9.60 14.06 -19.98
CA PRO A 258 -9.22 15.26 -19.24
C PRO A 258 -10.17 15.49 -18.05
N LEU A 259 -9.61 15.83 -16.90
CA LEU A 259 -10.28 16.02 -15.60
C LEU A 259 -11.47 17.04 -15.60
N ALA A 260 -11.72 17.73 -16.69
CA ALA A 260 -12.76 18.76 -16.79
C ALA A 260 -14.18 18.21 -17.12
N GLU A 261 -14.35 16.95 -17.53
CA GLU A 261 -15.67 16.43 -17.96
C GLU A 261 -16.40 15.57 -16.92
N ALA A 262 -15.78 15.26 -15.78
CA ALA A 262 -16.38 14.38 -14.78
C ALA A 262 -17.38 15.08 -13.80
N VAL A 263 -17.53 16.41 -13.85
CA VAL A 263 -18.35 17.17 -12.90
C VAL A 263 -19.74 17.56 -13.44
N SER A 264 -20.07 17.32 -14.72
CA SER A 264 -21.33 17.81 -15.31
C SER A 264 -22.41 16.78 -15.66
N GLN A 265 -22.32 15.52 -15.17
CA GLN A 265 -23.33 14.50 -15.49
C GLN A 265 -24.08 13.91 -14.29
N SER A 266 -24.25 14.62 -13.21
CA SER A 266 -25.09 14.17 -12.09
C SER A 266 -26.29 15.08 -11.77
N GLU A 267 -26.87 15.78 -12.74
CA GLU A 267 -28.20 16.38 -12.59
C GLU A 267 -28.90 16.38 -13.94
N THR A 268 -29.85 15.51 -14.10
CA THR A 268 -31.16 15.51 -14.80
C THR A 268 -31.42 14.11 -15.38
N GLU A 269 -32.42 13.46 -14.95
CA GLU A 269 -33.78 13.30 -15.28
C GLU A 269 -34.37 12.02 -14.70
N GLY A 270 -35.30 12.17 -13.80
CA GLY A 270 -36.30 11.16 -13.58
C GLY A 270 -37.32 11.25 -14.71
N SER A 271 -37.59 10.16 -15.37
CA SER A 271 -38.87 9.93 -16.04
C SER A 271 -39.18 8.45 -16.17
N ILE A 272 -40.36 8.13 -15.74
CA ILE A 272 -41.06 6.86 -15.63
C ILE A 272 -41.31 6.29 -17.04
N GLY A 273 -40.98 5.02 -17.24
CA GLY A 273 -41.40 4.24 -18.40
C GLY A 273 -41.49 2.77 -18.02
N THR A 274 -42.72 2.36 -17.68
CA THR A 274 -43.18 0.97 -17.57
C THR A 274 -43.09 0.29 -18.92
N GLU A 275 -42.45 -0.89 -19.02
CA GLU A 275 -42.97 -2.03 -19.81
C GLU A 275 -42.19 -3.32 -19.56
N ALA A 276 -43.00 -4.32 -19.19
CA ALA A 276 -42.98 -5.74 -19.51
C ALA A 276 -41.68 -6.56 -19.37
N ALA A 277 -41.73 -7.45 -18.40
CA ALA A 277 -40.95 -8.69 -18.39
C ALA A 277 -41.41 -9.67 -19.50
N PRO A 278 -40.50 -10.54 -19.96
CA PRO A 278 -40.88 -11.94 -20.06
C PRO A 278 -39.90 -12.91 -19.37
N SER A 279 -40.53 -13.76 -18.58
CA SER A 279 -40.32 -15.20 -18.39
C SER A 279 -38.91 -15.78 -18.34
N ARG A 280 -38.62 -16.39 -17.18
CA ARG A 280 -37.67 -17.48 -16.97
C ARG A 280 -37.88 -18.65 -17.95
N PRO A 281 -36.81 -19.38 -18.22
CA PRO A 281 -36.87 -20.83 -18.12
C PRO A 281 -35.89 -21.42 -17.11
N THR A 282 -36.44 -22.37 -16.43
CA THR A 282 -36.04 -23.50 -15.62
C THR A 282 -34.64 -24.10 -15.85
N ASN A 283 -34.09 -24.49 -14.69
CA ASN A 283 -33.19 -25.62 -14.41
C ASN A 283 -32.75 -26.47 -15.59
N ASP A 284 -31.45 -26.59 -15.76
CA ASP A 284 -30.81 -27.88 -15.97
C ASP A 284 -29.33 -27.81 -15.61
N SER A 285 -28.92 -28.63 -14.66
CA SER A 285 -27.53 -28.96 -14.37
C SER A 285 -26.97 -29.84 -15.49
N PRO A 286 -25.79 -29.60 -16.00
CA PRO A 286 -25.04 -30.64 -16.66
C PRO A 286 -23.95 -31.21 -15.74
N ARG A 287 -24.09 -32.52 -15.60
CA ARG A 287 -23.12 -33.47 -15.07
C ARG A 287 -21.75 -33.30 -15.73
N GLN A 288 -20.75 -33.58 -14.92
CA GLN A 288 -19.42 -34.07 -15.25
C GLN A 288 -19.21 -34.43 -16.73
N ARG A 289 -18.30 -33.72 -17.38
CA ARG A 289 -17.51 -34.26 -18.50
C ARG A 289 -16.06 -34.09 -18.17
N GLU A 290 -15.47 -35.21 -17.83
CA GLU A 290 -14.03 -35.46 -17.93
C GLU A 290 -13.56 -34.96 -19.30
N ARG A 291 -12.58 -34.10 -19.31
CA ARG A 291 -11.70 -33.90 -20.45
C ARG A 291 -10.30 -34.29 -20.01
N GLU A 292 -9.97 -35.49 -20.36
CA GLU A 292 -8.61 -35.90 -20.67
C GLU A 292 -8.09 -34.96 -21.78
N ASP A 293 -7.12 -34.13 -21.47
CA ASP A 293 -6.17 -33.64 -22.43
C ASP A 293 -4.82 -33.58 -21.73
N GLY A 294 -4.01 -34.60 -22.11
CA GLY A 294 -2.65 -34.77 -21.65
C GLY A 294 -1.77 -33.70 -22.25
N SER A 295 -1.38 -32.74 -21.49
CA SER A 295 -0.12 -32.05 -21.63
C SER A 295 0.67 -32.27 -20.34
N GLU A 296 1.46 -33.33 -20.32
CA GLU A 296 2.52 -33.57 -19.37
C GLU A 296 3.47 -32.36 -19.40
N LEU A 297 3.41 -31.55 -18.32
CA LEU A 297 4.56 -30.72 -17.96
C LEU A 297 5.72 -31.70 -17.64
N PRO A 298 6.93 -31.46 -18.11
CA PRO A 298 8.06 -32.33 -17.80
C PRO A 298 8.30 -32.33 -16.30
N LEU A 299 8.00 -33.45 -15.66
CA LEU A 299 8.47 -33.78 -14.33
C LEU A 299 9.99 -33.71 -14.36
N LEU A 300 10.57 -32.68 -13.75
CA LEU A 300 11.96 -32.70 -13.32
C LEU A 300 12.09 -33.78 -12.23
N SER A 301 12.29 -35.02 -12.68
CA SER A 301 12.62 -36.16 -11.85
C SER A 301 14.12 -36.13 -11.58
N ASP A 302 14.57 -35.29 -10.64
CA ASP A 302 15.86 -35.50 -10.00
C ASP A 302 15.77 -34.83 -8.59
N GLY A 303 15.47 -35.62 -7.59
CA GLY A 303 15.51 -35.17 -6.19
C GLY A 303 14.32 -35.55 -5.32
N ILE A 304 13.66 -36.70 -5.57
CA ILE A 304 12.74 -37.26 -4.54
C ILE A 304 13.61 -37.71 -3.39
N GLY A 305 13.72 -36.89 -2.35
CA GLY A 305 14.36 -37.25 -1.09
C GLY A 305 13.72 -38.53 -0.53
N ASP A 306 14.51 -39.33 0.20
CA ASP A 306 14.09 -40.60 0.78
C ASP A 306 12.80 -40.44 1.63
N MET A 307 11.66 -40.79 1.03
CA MET A 307 10.33 -40.74 1.66
C MET A 307 10.17 -41.75 2.79
N THR A 308 11.12 -42.68 2.96
CA THR A 308 11.07 -43.67 4.04
C THR A 308 11.43 -43.07 5.40
N ASN A 309 12.14 -41.93 5.44
CA ASN A 309 12.51 -41.22 6.67
C ASN A 309 12.38 -39.69 6.51
N PRO A 310 11.18 -39.13 6.55
CA PRO A 310 10.97 -37.70 6.39
C PRO A 310 11.63 -36.89 7.53
N ILE A 311 12.15 -35.70 7.20
CA ILE A 311 12.74 -34.80 8.20
C ILE A 311 11.66 -34.12 9.05
N ILE A 312 10.47 -33.88 8.45
CA ILE A 312 9.30 -33.35 9.14
C ILE A 312 8.09 -34.24 8.81
N ARG A 313 7.36 -34.61 9.83
CA ARG A 313 6.06 -35.28 9.73
C ARG A 313 5.05 -34.49 10.53
N VAL A 314 3.97 -34.07 9.88
CA VAL A 314 2.82 -33.39 10.49
C VAL A 314 1.60 -34.29 10.33
N SER A 315 0.89 -34.57 11.42
CA SER A 315 -0.25 -35.47 11.44
C SER A 315 -1.43 -34.82 12.17
N HIS A 316 -2.55 -34.68 11.44
CA HIS A 316 -3.84 -34.16 11.95
C HIS A 316 -3.71 -32.84 12.72
N LEU A 317 -2.84 -31.94 12.23
CA LEU A 317 -2.50 -30.70 12.91
C LEU A 317 -3.70 -29.74 12.90
N THR A 318 -4.12 -29.33 14.08
CA THR A 318 -5.19 -28.33 14.26
C THR A 318 -4.69 -27.25 15.20
N TYR A 319 -4.95 -26.00 14.83
CA TYR A 319 -4.65 -24.85 15.68
C TYR A 319 -5.78 -23.83 15.66
N ARG A 320 -6.15 -23.40 16.89
CA ARG A 320 -7.13 -22.36 17.13
C ARG A 320 -6.58 -21.33 18.10
N TYR A 321 -6.63 -20.06 17.74
CA TYR A 321 -6.32 -18.98 18.68
C TYR A 321 -7.35 -18.92 19.81
N PRO A 322 -6.98 -18.56 21.04
CA PRO A 322 -7.89 -18.57 22.21
C PRO A 322 -9.18 -17.77 22.00
N SER A 323 -9.14 -16.68 21.21
CA SER A 323 -10.27 -15.81 20.93
C SER A 323 -11.02 -16.16 19.63
N ALA A 324 -10.53 -17.11 18.83
CA ALA A 324 -11.11 -17.41 17.52
C ALA A 324 -12.23 -18.45 17.61
N LYS A 325 -13.34 -18.20 16.87
CA LYS A 325 -14.46 -19.16 16.76
C LYS A 325 -14.14 -20.34 15.85
N ARG A 326 -13.20 -20.18 14.90
CA ARG A 326 -12.81 -21.22 13.93
C ARG A 326 -11.32 -21.55 14.07
N ALA A 327 -10.94 -22.77 13.71
CA ALA A 327 -9.56 -23.16 13.59
C ALA A 327 -8.91 -22.39 12.43
N VAL A 328 -7.67 -21.95 12.63
CA VAL A 328 -6.85 -21.32 11.56
C VAL A 328 -6.13 -22.39 10.75
N ILE A 329 -5.81 -23.52 11.38
CA ILE A 329 -5.35 -24.73 10.72
C ILE A 329 -6.28 -25.84 11.20
N ASP A 330 -6.84 -26.62 10.27
CA ASP A 330 -7.82 -27.64 10.54
C ASP A 330 -7.43 -28.94 9.83
N ASP A 331 -7.08 -29.95 10.62
CA ASP A 331 -6.74 -31.32 10.19
C ASP A 331 -5.65 -31.41 9.09
N LEU A 332 -4.57 -30.62 9.20
CA LEU A 332 -3.48 -30.59 8.22
C LEU A 332 -2.51 -31.74 8.44
N SER A 333 -2.24 -32.52 7.41
CA SER A 333 -1.25 -33.60 7.43
C SER A 333 -0.36 -33.56 6.20
N PHE A 334 0.98 -33.62 6.40
CA PHE A 334 1.97 -33.68 5.32
C PHE A 334 3.33 -34.17 5.86
N THR A 335 4.22 -34.47 4.93
CA THR A 335 5.62 -34.84 5.23
C THR A 335 6.57 -34.04 4.37
N ILE A 336 7.76 -33.75 4.91
CA ILE A 336 8.87 -33.12 4.15
C ILE A 336 10.05 -34.07 4.20
N ALA A 337 10.57 -34.43 3.03
CA ALA A 337 11.73 -35.30 2.93
C ALA A 337 13.03 -34.55 3.30
N ARG A 338 14.06 -35.28 3.66
CA ARG A 338 15.37 -34.66 3.95
C ARG A 338 15.98 -34.06 2.69
N GLY A 339 16.34 -32.78 2.75
CA GLY A 339 16.90 -32.03 1.61
C GLY A 339 15.85 -31.48 0.64
N GLU A 340 14.55 -31.71 0.89
CA GLU A 340 13.46 -31.16 0.10
C GLU A 340 13.27 -29.68 0.38
N THR A 341 12.98 -28.89 -0.67
CA THR A 341 12.57 -27.50 -0.56
C THR A 341 11.06 -27.39 -0.81
N VAL A 342 10.33 -26.93 0.20
CA VAL A 342 8.86 -26.79 0.14
C VAL A 342 8.45 -25.32 0.15
N ALA A 343 7.67 -24.88 -0.84
CA ALA A 343 7.07 -23.56 -0.88
C ALA A 343 5.67 -23.57 -0.22
N LEU A 344 5.46 -22.73 0.79
CA LEU A 344 4.18 -22.58 1.47
C LEU A 344 3.42 -21.39 0.85
N MET A 345 2.44 -21.67 0.01
CA MET A 345 1.66 -20.66 -0.71
C MET A 345 0.21 -20.56 -0.18
N GLY A 346 -0.43 -19.42 -0.41
CA GLY A 346 -1.82 -19.17 -0.04
C GLY A 346 -2.09 -17.71 0.27
N VAL A 347 -3.36 -17.32 0.30
CA VAL A 347 -3.83 -15.95 0.59
C VAL A 347 -3.47 -15.53 2.02
N ASN A 348 -3.50 -14.21 2.30
CA ASN A 348 -3.26 -13.71 3.65
C ASN A 348 -4.37 -14.21 4.59
N GLY A 349 -3.97 -14.57 5.82
CA GLY A 349 -4.90 -15.19 6.79
C GLY A 349 -5.11 -16.71 6.63
N SER A 350 -4.54 -17.37 5.62
CA SER A 350 -4.68 -18.82 5.42
C SER A 350 -3.91 -19.71 6.42
N GLY A 351 -3.22 -19.11 7.41
CA GLY A 351 -2.51 -19.85 8.47
C GLY A 351 -1.04 -20.16 8.17
N LYS A 352 -0.44 -19.66 7.07
CA LYS A 352 0.99 -19.91 6.73
C LYS A 352 1.94 -19.57 7.87
N SER A 353 1.87 -18.34 8.37
CA SER A 353 2.74 -17.88 9.49
C SER A 353 2.50 -18.67 10.76
N THR A 354 1.25 -19.08 11.02
CA THR A 354 0.90 -19.93 12.16
C THR A 354 1.53 -21.31 12.03
N LEU A 355 1.48 -21.91 10.83
CA LEU A 355 2.13 -23.20 10.56
C LEU A 355 3.64 -23.10 10.75
N VAL A 356 4.28 -22.08 10.18
CA VAL A 356 5.73 -21.86 10.35
C VAL A 356 6.10 -21.70 11.83
N ARG A 357 5.33 -20.92 12.60
CA ARG A 357 5.55 -20.79 14.07
C ARG A 357 5.47 -22.13 14.80
N MET A 358 4.56 -23.02 14.41
CA MET A 358 4.46 -24.36 15.01
C MET A 358 5.62 -25.25 14.59
N LEU A 359 6.05 -25.22 13.33
CA LEU A 359 7.23 -25.95 12.85
C LEU A 359 8.51 -25.49 13.56
N CYS A 360 8.62 -24.21 13.90
CA CYS A 360 9.72 -23.63 14.69
C CYS A 360 9.56 -23.79 16.21
N ALA A 361 8.54 -24.49 16.70
CA ALA A 361 8.22 -24.66 18.13
C ALA A 361 7.98 -23.35 18.91
N LEU A 362 7.61 -22.29 18.22
CA LEU A 362 7.23 -21.01 18.85
C LEU A 362 5.78 -21.04 19.36
N THR A 363 4.98 -21.97 18.84
CA THR A 363 3.56 -22.14 19.21
C THR A 363 3.23 -23.62 19.21
N ALA A 364 2.58 -24.11 20.28
CA ALA A 364 2.12 -25.49 20.35
C ALA A 364 0.79 -25.67 19.61
N PRO A 365 0.57 -26.80 18.89
CA PRO A 365 -0.71 -27.08 18.25
C PRO A 365 -1.83 -27.31 19.30
N THR A 366 -3.07 -27.06 18.89
CA THR A 366 -4.25 -27.38 19.74
C THR A 366 -4.55 -28.87 19.71
N ALA A 367 -4.35 -29.53 18.56
CA ALA A 367 -4.47 -30.98 18.38
C ALA A 367 -3.53 -31.43 17.24
N GLY A 368 -3.31 -32.75 17.16
CA GLY A 368 -2.38 -33.35 16.20
C GLY A 368 -0.96 -33.40 16.70
N SER A 369 -0.01 -33.77 15.84
CA SER A 369 1.40 -33.91 16.19
C SER A 369 2.33 -33.43 15.09
N ILE A 370 3.50 -32.97 15.50
CA ILE A 370 4.63 -32.64 14.62
C ILE A 370 5.83 -33.46 15.11
N GLU A 371 6.51 -34.06 14.17
CA GLU A 371 7.79 -34.73 14.40
C GLU A 371 8.88 -34.10 13.53
N VAL A 372 10.02 -33.77 14.12
CA VAL A 372 11.19 -33.25 13.40
C VAL A 372 12.35 -34.22 13.62
N ALA A 373 12.87 -34.80 12.56
CA ALA A 373 13.93 -35.82 12.60
C ALA A 373 13.59 -37.00 13.52
N GLY A 374 12.32 -37.46 13.54
CA GLY A 374 11.85 -38.56 14.39
C GLY A 374 11.62 -38.18 15.87
N VAL A 375 11.72 -36.88 16.20
CA VAL A 375 11.51 -36.41 17.58
C VAL A 375 10.20 -35.60 17.62
N PRO A 376 9.27 -35.91 18.56
CA PRO A 376 8.06 -35.14 18.78
C PRO A 376 8.37 -33.67 19.03
N TRP A 377 7.58 -32.77 18.39
CA TRP A 377 7.81 -31.32 18.43
C TRP A 377 6.48 -30.54 18.59
N PRO A 378 6.33 -29.58 19.52
CA PRO A 378 7.34 -29.17 20.50
C PRO A 378 7.65 -30.29 21.54
N ARG A 379 8.87 -30.27 22.04
CA ARG A 379 9.26 -31.25 23.08
C ARG A 379 8.40 -31.07 24.34
N PRO A 380 7.96 -32.16 25.00
CA PRO A 380 7.27 -32.06 26.27
C PRO A 380 8.09 -31.24 27.30
N ALA A 381 7.39 -30.46 28.13
CA ALA A 381 8.04 -29.54 29.09
C ALA A 381 9.12 -30.17 29.96
N SER A 382 9.02 -31.48 30.23
CA SER A 382 10.06 -32.29 30.95
C SER A 382 11.40 -32.37 30.21
N ALA A 383 11.39 -32.27 28.85
CA ALA A 383 12.63 -32.34 28.05
C ALA A 383 13.34 -30.98 27.92
N VAL A 384 12.60 -29.87 28.05
CA VAL A 384 13.15 -28.51 28.00
C VAL A 384 13.98 -28.22 29.27
N ALA A 385 13.55 -28.73 30.43
CA ALA A 385 14.28 -28.56 31.68
C ALA A 385 15.68 -29.23 31.68
N THR A 386 15.84 -30.31 30.93
CA THR A 386 17.12 -31.06 30.84
C THR A 386 18.11 -30.32 29.91
N CYS A 387 17.65 -29.67 28.85
CA CYS A 387 18.53 -28.93 27.95
C CYS A 387 19.05 -27.61 28.54
N ALA A 388 18.27 -26.96 29.42
CA ALA A 388 18.69 -25.76 30.13
C ALA A 388 19.75 -26.07 31.21
N ARG A 389 19.75 -27.27 31.78
CA ARG A 389 20.81 -27.75 32.73
C ARG A 389 22.11 -28.07 32.01
N SER A 390 22.08 -28.62 30.81
CA SER A 390 23.30 -28.95 30.05
C SER A 390 24.09 -27.73 29.60
N ARG A 391 23.43 -26.57 29.38
CA ARG A 391 24.12 -25.33 29.04
C ARG A 391 24.77 -24.61 30.23
N ARG A 392 24.41 -24.93 31.48
CA ARG A 392 25.05 -24.36 32.68
C ARG A 392 26.33 -25.12 33.14
N ILE A 393 26.62 -26.28 32.56
CA ILE A 393 27.80 -27.08 32.91
C ILE A 393 28.98 -26.80 31.95
N ALA A 394 28.76 -26.08 30.83
CA ALA A 394 29.80 -25.75 29.84
C ALA A 394 30.35 -24.32 29.99
N SER A 395 30.08 -23.62 31.08
CA SER A 395 30.63 -22.27 31.37
C SER A 395 31.20 -22.26 32.82
N ASN A 396 32.21 -23.12 33.05
CA ASN A 396 33.19 -22.94 34.11
C ASN A 396 34.58 -23.30 33.55
#